data_8c723a11dc784be5f8c8ccfd01c5dc64
#
_entry.id   8c723a11dc784be5f8c8ccfd01c5dc64
#
_cell.length_a   1.000
_cell.length_b   1.000
_cell.length_c   1.000
_cell.angle_alpha   90.00
_cell.angle_beta   90.00
_cell.angle_gamma   90.00
#
_symmetry.space_group_name_H-M   'P 1'
#
loop_
_entity.id
_entity.type
_entity.pdbx_description
1 polymer ?
#
loop_
_entity_poly.entity_id
_entity_poly.type
_entity_poly.pdbx_seq_one_letter_code
_entity_poly.pdbx_strand_id
1 'polypeptide(L)'
;SAKQFRILSEDVLKSEGVIRYQDAYAYARVAINELPVEYTDLFSSRFQYVFIDEYQDCDECQRHIIDAIFDSPKCAVFKIGDSDQAIYNSDEDTTPDWIPQPDFLPIMTSCRFNQEIANAICKLRKDDKNIVTLAGETGAKPVLLVFSPDKIDRVIDGFISALESHELYDRNGIYKAIGAKKKEDSAGLKIGSYWDEFDGSAKKKSEYSYWALVDEIV
;
A
#
# COMPACT_ATOMS: atom_id res chain seq x y z
N SER A 1 -17.76 -20.05 20.40
CA SER A 1 -16.33 -20.17 20.78
C SER A 1 -15.44 -20.22 19.53
N ALA A 2 -14.14 -19.95 19.66
CA ALA A 2 -13.18 -20.02 18.54
C ALA A 2 -13.20 -21.39 17.84
N LYS A 3 -13.42 -22.47 18.56
CA LYS A 3 -13.55 -23.83 18.01
C LYS A 3 -14.79 -23.97 17.11
N GLN A 4 -15.92 -23.43 17.51
CA GLN A 4 -17.16 -23.47 16.71
C GLN A 4 -17.02 -22.63 15.43
N PHE A 5 -16.35 -21.48 15.53
CA PHE A 5 -16.08 -20.64 14.39
C PHE A 5 -15.17 -21.33 13.36
N ARG A 6 -14.13 -22.03 13.82
CA ARG A 6 -13.24 -22.80 12.96
C ARG A 6 -13.97 -23.92 12.22
N ILE A 7 -14.82 -24.69 12.95
CA ILE A 7 -15.64 -25.77 12.33
C ILE A 7 -16.56 -25.18 11.26
N LEU A 8 -17.24 -24.08 11.55
CA LEU A 8 -18.11 -23.43 10.57
C LEU A 8 -17.35 -22.95 9.34
N SER A 9 -16.17 -22.36 9.53
CA SER A 9 -15.32 -21.90 8.40
C SER A 9 -14.86 -23.07 7.52
N GLU A 10 -14.51 -24.20 8.11
CA GLU A 10 -14.13 -25.42 7.39
C GLU A 10 -15.33 -26.03 6.63
N ASP A 11 -16.53 -25.98 7.19
CA ASP A 11 -17.74 -26.47 6.55
C ASP A 11 -18.11 -25.60 5.34
N VAL A 12 -18.05 -24.28 5.48
CA VAL A 12 -18.31 -23.33 4.39
C VAL A 12 -17.27 -23.49 3.27
N LEU A 13 -15.99 -23.65 3.61
CA LEU A 13 -14.95 -23.91 2.62
C LEU A 13 -15.22 -25.20 1.83
N LYS A 14 -15.64 -26.28 2.51
CA LYS A 14 -15.90 -27.58 1.87
C LYS A 14 -17.18 -27.62 1.05
N SER A 15 -18.21 -26.90 1.50
CA SER A 15 -19.52 -26.92 0.84
C SER A 15 -19.68 -25.89 -0.26
N GLU A 16 -19.07 -24.69 -0.09
CA GLU A 16 -19.28 -23.54 -0.94
C GLU A 16 -18.00 -23.05 -1.62
N GLY A 17 -16.83 -23.59 -1.27
CA GLY A 17 -15.55 -23.12 -1.78
C GLY A 17 -15.15 -21.71 -1.33
N VAL A 18 -15.84 -21.16 -0.33
CA VAL A 18 -15.62 -19.81 0.17
C VAL A 18 -14.63 -19.83 1.33
N ILE A 19 -13.61 -18.97 1.25
CA ILE A 19 -12.58 -18.82 2.26
C ILE A 19 -12.32 -17.34 2.56
N ARG A 20 -12.09 -17.02 3.83
CA ARG A 20 -11.66 -15.65 4.19
C ARG A 20 -10.22 -15.42 3.77
N TYR A 21 -9.90 -14.16 3.44
CA TYR A 21 -8.58 -13.75 3.01
C TYR A 21 -7.45 -14.21 3.94
N GLN A 22 -7.61 -14.03 5.25
CA GLN A 22 -6.62 -14.46 6.24
C GLN A 22 -6.48 -15.99 6.34
N ASP A 23 -7.59 -16.72 6.19
CA ASP A 23 -7.56 -18.18 6.23
C ASP A 23 -6.88 -18.76 4.99
N ALA A 24 -6.97 -18.09 3.83
CA ALA A 24 -6.30 -18.51 2.60
C ALA A 24 -4.77 -18.63 2.79
N TYR A 25 -4.14 -17.66 3.45
CA TYR A 25 -2.71 -17.72 3.75
C TYR A 25 -2.36 -18.82 4.76
N ALA A 26 -3.20 -19.02 5.79
CA ALA A 26 -2.99 -20.09 6.75
C ALA A 26 -3.05 -21.47 6.08
N TYR A 27 -4.03 -21.70 5.20
CA TYR A 27 -4.13 -22.93 4.42
C TYR A 27 -2.96 -23.10 3.44
N ALA A 28 -2.57 -22.03 2.76
CA ALA A 28 -1.42 -22.05 1.85
C ALA A 28 -0.14 -22.45 2.59
N ARG A 29 0.09 -21.88 3.79
CA ARG A 29 1.26 -22.22 4.61
C ARG A 29 1.27 -23.69 5.05
N VAL A 30 0.12 -24.22 5.47
CA VAL A 30 0.01 -25.64 5.80
C VAL A 30 0.27 -26.51 4.57
N ALA A 31 -0.37 -26.19 3.44
CA ALA A 31 -0.20 -26.95 2.20
C ALA A 31 1.27 -26.95 1.74
N ILE A 32 1.96 -25.80 1.78
CA ILE A 32 3.37 -25.69 1.38
C ILE A 32 4.27 -26.53 2.27
N ASN A 33 4.04 -26.59 3.58
CA ASN A 33 4.82 -27.40 4.49
C ASN A 33 4.62 -28.92 4.27
N GLU A 34 3.51 -29.31 3.66
CA GLU A 34 3.17 -30.70 3.34
C GLU A 34 3.51 -31.04 1.86
N LEU A 35 3.83 -30.06 1.02
CA LEU A 35 4.17 -30.29 -0.37
C LEU A 35 5.49 -31.04 -0.51
N PRO A 36 5.54 -32.08 -1.31
CA PRO A 36 6.81 -32.69 -1.72
C PRO A 36 7.71 -31.67 -2.44
N VAL A 37 9.03 -31.81 -2.30
CA VAL A 37 10.05 -30.91 -2.90
C VAL A 37 9.89 -30.75 -4.42
N GLU A 38 9.33 -31.76 -5.10
CA GLU A 38 9.05 -31.75 -6.54
C GLU A 38 8.11 -30.61 -6.96
N TYR A 39 7.23 -30.13 -6.07
CA TYR A 39 6.31 -29.03 -6.39
C TYR A 39 7.00 -27.66 -6.40
N THR A 40 7.98 -27.41 -5.51
CA THR A 40 8.80 -26.20 -5.56
C THR A 40 9.64 -26.17 -6.83
N ASP A 41 10.17 -27.33 -7.24
CA ASP A 41 10.87 -27.47 -8.52
C ASP A 41 9.96 -27.22 -9.73
N LEU A 42 8.69 -27.60 -9.65
CA LEU A 42 7.71 -27.36 -10.71
C LEU A 42 7.44 -25.85 -10.88
N PHE A 43 7.20 -25.12 -9.78
CA PHE A 43 7.00 -23.68 -9.82
C PHE A 43 8.22 -22.95 -10.34
N SER A 44 9.40 -23.29 -9.84
CA SER A 44 10.67 -22.68 -10.24
C SER A 44 11.05 -23.01 -11.69
N SER A 45 10.64 -24.16 -12.21
CA SER A 45 10.83 -24.50 -13.62
C SER A 45 9.88 -23.75 -14.55
N ARG A 46 8.70 -23.38 -14.06
CA ARG A 46 7.72 -22.59 -14.82
C ARG A 46 8.08 -21.11 -14.84
N PHE A 47 8.58 -20.57 -13.73
CA PHE A 47 8.89 -19.15 -13.54
C PHE A 47 10.38 -18.99 -13.29
N GLN A 48 11.13 -18.67 -14.35
CA GLN A 48 12.56 -18.41 -14.26
C GLN A 48 12.88 -17.06 -13.60
N TYR A 49 11.95 -16.12 -13.72
CA TYR A 49 12.01 -14.79 -13.13
C TYR A 49 10.70 -14.47 -12.44
N VAL A 50 10.79 -14.03 -11.20
CA VAL A 50 9.65 -13.59 -10.40
C VAL A 50 9.92 -12.19 -9.87
N PHE A 51 9.02 -11.26 -10.15
CA PHE A 51 9.08 -9.88 -9.67
C PHE A 51 7.93 -9.66 -8.70
N ILE A 52 8.25 -9.22 -7.50
CA ILE A 52 7.27 -8.94 -6.44
C ILE A 52 7.39 -7.47 -6.13
N ASP A 53 6.35 -6.72 -6.48
CA ASP A 53 6.24 -5.29 -6.21
C ASP A 53 5.61 -5.03 -4.84
N GLU A 54 5.87 -3.86 -4.27
CA GLU A 54 5.39 -3.45 -2.94
C GLU A 54 5.72 -4.49 -1.84
N TYR A 55 6.92 -5.07 -1.90
CA TYR A 55 7.29 -6.17 -1.01
C TYR A 55 7.29 -5.76 0.49
N GLN A 56 7.43 -4.47 0.81
CA GLN A 56 7.32 -3.94 2.17
C GLN A 56 5.92 -4.15 2.78
N ASP A 57 4.88 -4.33 1.94
CA ASP A 57 3.50 -4.55 2.39
C ASP A 57 3.18 -6.04 2.58
N CYS A 58 4.10 -6.94 2.24
CA CYS A 58 3.96 -8.36 2.53
C CYS A 58 4.16 -8.64 4.01
N ASP A 59 3.18 -9.30 4.64
CA ASP A 59 3.32 -9.80 6.00
C ASP A 59 4.26 -11.02 6.08
N GLU A 60 4.63 -11.44 7.29
CA GLU A 60 5.53 -12.57 7.51
C GLU A 60 5.02 -13.87 6.87
N CYS A 61 3.71 -14.12 6.93
CA CYS A 61 3.11 -15.31 6.35
C CYS A 61 3.22 -15.33 4.82
N GLN A 62 2.96 -14.19 4.20
CA GLN A 62 3.10 -14.01 2.75
C GLN A 62 4.56 -14.18 2.30
N ARG A 63 5.51 -13.57 3.01
CA ARG A 63 6.94 -13.73 2.72
C ARG A 63 7.38 -15.19 2.83
N HIS A 64 6.95 -15.89 3.88
CA HIS A 64 7.25 -17.31 4.05
C HIS A 64 6.72 -18.16 2.88
N ILE A 65 5.49 -17.89 2.42
CA ILE A 65 4.89 -18.59 1.27
C ILE A 65 5.70 -18.36 0.00
N ILE A 66 6.06 -17.10 -0.28
CA ILE A 66 6.83 -16.71 -1.46
C ILE A 66 8.20 -17.42 -1.45
N ASP A 67 8.90 -17.33 -0.32
CA ASP A 67 10.23 -17.92 -0.19
C ASP A 67 10.17 -19.45 -0.32
N ALA A 68 9.17 -20.10 0.27
CA ALA A 68 9.01 -21.54 0.16
C ALA A 68 8.68 -22.05 -1.25
N ILE A 69 7.90 -21.28 -2.03
CA ILE A 69 7.52 -21.66 -3.39
C ILE A 69 8.66 -21.45 -4.38
N PHE A 70 9.47 -20.41 -4.21
CA PHE A 70 10.48 -19.99 -5.15
C PHE A 70 11.93 -20.21 -4.68
N ASP A 71 12.13 -20.97 -3.59
CA ASP A 71 13.45 -21.33 -3.09
C ASP A 71 14.11 -22.39 -3.98
N SER A 72 14.59 -21.95 -5.13
CA SER A 72 15.27 -22.82 -6.09
C SER A 72 16.31 -22.05 -6.89
N PRO A 73 17.48 -22.63 -7.15
CA PRO A 73 18.51 -22.02 -8.00
C PRO A 73 18.06 -21.80 -9.45
N LYS A 74 16.92 -22.37 -9.85
CA LYS A 74 16.35 -22.23 -11.20
C LYS A 74 15.49 -20.96 -11.34
N CYS A 75 15.17 -20.29 -10.22
CA CYS A 75 14.28 -19.13 -10.18
C CYS A 75 15.01 -17.91 -9.59
N ALA A 76 15.07 -16.82 -10.34
CA ALA A 76 15.54 -15.55 -9.81
C ALA A 76 14.35 -14.72 -9.28
N VAL A 77 14.36 -14.45 -7.99
CA VAL A 77 13.30 -13.66 -7.32
C VAL A 77 13.77 -12.25 -7.05
N PHE A 78 13.05 -11.27 -7.59
CA PHE A 78 13.29 -9.85 -7.39
C PHE A 78 12.23 -9.28 -6.46
N LYS A 79 12.65 -8.87 -5.28
CA LYS A 79 11.82 -8.24 -4.26
C LYS A 79 11.99 -6.72 -4.39
N ILE A 80 10.94 -6.04 -4.84
CA ILE A 80 10.95 -4.61 -5.13
C ILE A 80 10.06 -3.93 -4.10
N GLY A 81 10.54 -2.88 -3.46
CA GLY A 81 9.78 -2.17 -2.44
C GLY A 81 10.54 -0.99 -1.85
N ASP A 82 9.84 -0.19 -1.08
CA ASP A 82 10.38 0.95 -0.34
C ASP A 82 9.98 0.82 1.15
N SER A 83 10.95 0.54 2.01
CA SER A 83 10.71 0.36 3.44
C SER A 83 10.13 1.61 4.13
N ASP A 84 10.34 2.81 3.56
CA ASP A 84 9.75 4.04 4.09
C ASP A 84 8.25 4.19 3.73
N GLN A 85 7.73 3.36 2.80
CA GLN A 85 6.31 3.30 2.44
C GLN A 85 5.54 2.20 3.16
N ALA A 86 6.15 1.44 4.05
CA ALA A 86 5.49 0.42 4.86
C ALA A 86 4.47 1.06 5.82
N ILE A 87 3.17 0.97 5.49
CA ILE A 87 2.07 1.62 6.25
C ILE A 87 1.18 0.61 6.99
N TYR A 88 1.41 -0.68 6.80
CA TYR A 88 0.59 -1.74 7.38
C TYR A 88 1.22 -2.39 8.62
N ASN A 89 2.37 -1.91 9.06
CA ASN A 89 3.01 -2.37 10.29
C ASN A 89 2.17 -1.91 11.48
N SER A 90 1.65 -2.86 12.25
CA SER A 90 0.63 -2.64 13.27
C SER A 90 1.18 -2.16 14.61
N ASP A 91 2.47 -2.19 14.83
CA ASP A 91 3.08 -1.84 16.12
C ASP A 91 3.83 -0.52 16.06
N GLU A 92 3.70 0.26 17.13
CA GLU A 92 4.40 1.54 17.35
C GLU A 92 5.94 1.39 17.39
N ASP A 93 6.45 0.17 17.40
CA ASP A 93 7.86 -0.16 17.24
C ASP A 93 8.27 -0.15 15.78
N THR A 94 8.75 0.89 15.40
CA THR A 94 9.28 1.61 14.27
C THR A 94 10.22 0.88 13.30
N THR A 95 10.45 -0.41 13.40
CA THR A 95 11.23 -1.15 12.40
C THR A 95 10.29 -1.77 11.36
N PRO A 96 10.46 -1.45 10.08
CA PRO A 96 9.67 -2.11 9.05
C PRO A 96 9.95 -3.62 9.08
N ASP A 97 8.90 -4.42 8.90
CA ASP A 97 8.98 -5.89 8.88
C ASP A 97 9.93 -6.41 7.80
N TRP A 98 10.19 -5.61 6.79
CA TRP A 98 11.13 -5.91 5.73
C TRP A 98 12.09 -4.74 5.51
N ILE A 99 13.38 -5.06 5.45
CA ILE A 99 14.47 -4.14 5.11
C ILE A 99 15.22 -4.76 3.92
N PRO A 100 15.57 -3.96 2.89
CA PRO A 100 16.40 -4.44 1.79
C PRO A 100 17.71 -5.03 2.29
N GLN A 101 18.17 -6.10 1.65
CA GLN A 101 19.47 -6.70 1.96
C GLN A 101 20.60 -5.69 1.67
N PRO A 102 21.77 -5.80 2.34
CA PRO A 102 22.86 -4.82 2.18
C PRO A 102 23.36 -4.63 0.75
N ASP A 103 23.18 -5.62 -0.11
CA ASP A 103 23.60 -5.66 -1.52
C ASP A 103 22.47 -5.32 -2.50
N PHE A 104 21.36 -4.73 -2.01
CA PHE A 104 20.24 -4.35 -2.87
C PHE A 104 20.63 -3.33 -3.93
N LEU A 105 19.93 -3.38 -5.07
CA LEU A 105 20.07 -2.39 -6.14
C LEU A 105 19.16 -1.18 -5.85
N PRO A 106 19.72 0.01 -5.50
CA PRO A 106 18.89 1.16 -5.21
C PRO A 106 18.33 1.80 -6.49
N ILE A 107 17.02 2.09 -6.51
CA ILE A 107 16.38 2.91 -7.54
C ILE A 107 16.16 4.30 -6.95
N MET A 108 17.06 5.24 -7.28
CA MET A 108 17.10 6.57 -6.69
C MET A 108 16.57 7.66 -7.63
N THR A 109 15.90 7.26 -8.71
CA THR A 109 15.34 8.19 -9.69
C THR A 109 13.83 8.18 -9.70
N SER A 110 13.19 9.33 -9.93
CA SER A 110 11.75 9.46 -10.07
C SER A 110 11.38 10.28 -11.30
N CYS A 111 10.31 9.86 -11.99
CA CYS A 111 9.67 10.64 -13.05
C CYS A 111 8.34 11.27 -12.61
N ARG A 112 7.93 11.10 -11.35
CA ARG A 112 6.59 11.47 -10.86
C ARG A 112 6.49 12.92 -10.41
N PHE A 113 7.58 13.52 -9.94
CA PHE A 113 7.61 14.84 -9.32
C PHE A 113 8.93 15.55 -9.59
N ASN A 114 8.95 16.88 -9.42
CA ASN A 114 10.11 17.72 -9.62
C ASN A 114 11.14 17.60 -8.47
N GLN A 115 12.33 18.17 -8.64
CA GLN A 115 13.41 18.09 -7.66
C GLN A 115 13.04 18.76 -6.31
N GLU A 116 12.23 19.81 -6.30
CA GLU A 116 11.81 20.49 -5.07
C GLU A 116 10.96 19.57 -4.19
N ILE A 117 10.05 18.81 -4.80
CA ILE A 117 9.27 17.78 -4.10
C ILE A 117 10.18 16.64 -3.64
N ALA A 118 11.10 16.18 -4.49
CA ALA A 118 12.08 15.16 -4.11
C ALA A 118 12.89 15.59 -2.88
N ASN A 119 13.38 16.82 -2.85
CA ASN A 119 14.15 17.38 -1.73
C ASN A 119 13.31 17.43 -0.43
N ALA A 120 12.01 17.73 -0.53
CA ALA A 120 11.12 17.71 0.61
C ALA A 120 10.87 16.28 1.13
N ILE A 121 10.65 15.33 0.25
CA ILE A 121 10.47 13.90 0.59
C ILE A 121 11.72 13.34 1.25
N CYS A 122 12.91 13.63 0.71
CA CYS A 122 14.18 13.17 1.28
C CYS A 122 14.38 13.59 2.74
N LYS A 123 13.83 14.74 3.16
CA LYS A 123 13.87 15.18 4.56
C LYS A 123 12.97 14.37 5.50
N LEU A 124 12.01 13.64 4.97
CA LEU A 124 11.10 12.79 5.72
C LEU A 124 11.57 11.34 5.76
N ARG A 125 12.53 10.98 4.92
CA ARG A 125 13.11 9.62 4.89
C ARG A 125 13.96 9.35 6.12
N LYS A 126 14.05 8.07 6.47
CA LYS A 126 14.93 7.59 7.56
C LYS A 126 16.38 7.41 7.11
N ASP A 127 16.62 7.32 5.81
CA ASP A 127 17.94 7.21 5.23
C ASP A 127 18.40 8.54 4.62
N ASP A 128 19.72 8.74 4.49
CA ASP A 128 20.32 9.95 3.92
C ASP A 128 20.38 9.93 2.38
N LYS A 129 19.66 9.03 1.73
CA LYS A 129 19.73 8.88 0.28
C LYS A 129 18.89 9.94 -0.43
N ASN A 130 19.46 10.54 -1.46
CA ASN A 130 18.80 11.55 -2.27
C ASN A 130 18.06 10.92 -3.46
N ILE A 131 16.83 11.39 -3.71
CA ILE A 131 16.09 11.07 -4.92
C ILE A 131 16.42 12.11 -5.98
N VAL A 132 16.83 11.64 -7.17
CA VAL A 132 17.07 12.47 -8.34
C VAL A 132 15.85 12.42 -9.25
N THR A 133 15.32 13.54 -9.65
CA THR A 133 14.20 13.57 -10.58
C THR A 133 14.63 13.58 -12.03
N LEU A 134 13.89 12.85 -12.85
CA LEU A 134 13.93 12.92 -14.31
C LEU A 134 12.74 13.70 -14.88
N ALA A 135 11.81 14.15 -14.03
CA ALA A 135 10.73 15.05 -14.41
C ALA A 135 11.27 16.47 -14.60
N GLY A 136 10.71 17.19 -15.57
CA GLY A 136 11.09 18.58 -15.82
C GLY A 136 10.89 19.49 -14.60
N GLU A 137 11.55 20.62 -14.59
CA GLU A 137 11.36 21.64 -13.55
C GLU A 137 9.97 22.29 -13.72
N THR A 138 9.11 22.16 -12.71
CA THR A 138 7.82 22.87 -12.71
C THR A 138 7.90 24.20 -11.93
N GLY A 139 9.02 24.47 -11.27
CA GLY A 139 9.21 25.68 -10.45
C GLY A 139 8.41 25.70 -9.14
N ALA A 140 7.47 24.78 -8.97
CA ALA A 140 6.63 24.73 -7.77
C ALA A 140 7.34 24.08 -6.59
N LYS A 141 7.35 24.77 -5.46
CA LYS A 141 7.85 24.25 -4.17
C LYS A 141 6.71 23.72 -3.32
N PRO A 142 6.96 22.71 -2.50
CA PRO A 142 6.02 22.31 -1.47
C PRO A 142 5.66 23.48 -0.54
N VAL A 143 4.38 23.66 -0.27
CA VAL A 143 3.85 24.74 0.57
C VAL A 143 3.30 24.14 1.85
N LEU A 144 3.68 24.68 3.01
CA LEU A 144 3.12 24.34 4.29
C LEU A 144 2.03 25.36 4.64
N LEU A 145 0.80 24.88 4.76
CA LEU A 145 -0.32 25.68 5.26
C LEU A 145 -0.43 25.52 6.77
N VAL A 146 -0.28 26.62 7.51
CA VAL A 146 -0.43 26.66 8.96
C VAL A 146 -1.75 27.35 9.30
N PHE A 147 -2.57 26.69 10.10
CA PHE A 147 -3.87 27.20 10.53
C PHE A 147 -4.09 27.00 12.03
N SER A 148 -4.96 27.81 12.63
CA SER A 148 -5.46 27.60 13.99
C SER A 148 -6.70 26.70 13.96
N PRO A 149 -7.01 25.95 15.04
CA PRO A 149 -8.14 25.01 15.07
C PRO A 149 -9.50 25.62 14.72
N ASP A 150 -9.69 26.90 15.04
CA ASP A 150 -10.91 27.67 14.74
C ASP A 150 -11.05 28.09 13.27
N LYS A 151 -10.01 27.82 12.44
CA LYS A 151 -9.96 28.14 11.01
C LYS A 151 -9.72 26.93 10.12
N ILE A 152 -10.01 25.75 10.64
CA ILE A 152 -9.81 24.50 9.91
C ILE A 152 -10.62 24.44 8.61
N ASP A 153 -11.80 25.05 8.59
CA ASP A 153 -12.69 25.21 7.44
C ASP A 153 -12.09 26.03 6.29
N ARG A 154 -11.02 26.81 6.57
CA ARG A 154 -10.34 27.66 5.60
C ARG A 154 -9.12 27.00 4.93
N VAL A 155 -8.80 25.78 5.28
CA VAL A 155 -7.60 25.11 4.74
C VAL A 155 -7.72 24.86 3.25
N ILE A 156 -8.89 24.53 2.74
CA ILE A 156 -9.12 24.33 1.30
C ILE A 156 -9.02 25.65 0.55
N ASP A 157 -9.58 26.72 1.07
CA ASP A 157 -9.43 28.07 0.49
C ASP A 157 -7.95 28.50 0.44
N GLY A 158 -7.21 28.21 1.50
CA GLY A 158 -5.77 28.45 1.57
C GLY A 158 -4.98 27.63 0.54
N PHE A 159 -5.37 26.39 0.32
CA PHE A 159 -4.79 25.55 -0.72
C PHE A 159 -5.03 26.10 -2.13
N ILE A 160 -6.27 26.50 -2.43
CA ILE A 160 -6.62 27.12 -3.72
C ILE A 160 -5.82 28.41 -3.93
N SER A 161 -5.76 29.28 -2.92
CA SER A 161 -4.98 30.51 -2.99
C SER A 161 -3.47 30.26 -3.21
N ALA A 162 -2.94 29.20 -2.62
CA ALA A 162 -1.56 28.78 -2.87
C ALA A 162 -1.36 28.33 -4.32
N LEU A 163 -2.28 27.57 -4.89
CA LEU A 163 -2.22 27.16 -6.30
C LEU A 163 -2.30 28.37 -7.23
N GLU A 164 -3.17 29.33 -6.98
CA GLU A 164 -3.30 30.55 -7.76
C GLU A 164 -2.03 31.40 -7.70
N SER A 165 -1.45 31.58 -6.52
CA SER A 165 -0.23 32.36 -6.32
C SER A 165 1.00 31.77 -7.02
N HIS A 166 0.98 30.47 -7.29
CA HIS A 166 2.04 29.76 -8.01
C HIS A 166 1.69 29.47 -9.48
N GLU A 167 0.60 30.02 -10.00
CA GLU A 167 0.12 29.81 -11.36
C GLU A 167 -0.14 28.33 -11.70
N LEU A 168 -0.51 27.54 -10.68
CA LEU A 168 -0.79 26.11 -10.79
C LEU A 168 -2.27 25.76 -10.80
N TYR A 169 -3.13 26.79 -10.59
CA TYR A 169 -4.56 26.58 -10.60
C TYR A 169 -5.09 26.44 -12.02
N ASP A 170 -5.68 25.28 -12.30
CA ASP A 170 -6.43 25.03 -13.54
C ASP A 170 -7.86 24.66 -13.17
N ARG A 171 -8.84 25.35 -13.72
CA ARG A 171 -10.26 25.09 -13.48
C ARG A 171 -10.68 23.66 -13.88
N ASN A 172 -10.01 23.05 -14.83
CA ASN A 172 -10.24 21.68 -15.27
C ASN A 172 -9.24 20.68 -14.66
N GLY A 173 -8.36 21.15 -13.78
CA GLY A 173 -7.35 20.35 -13.11
C GLY A 173 -7.96 19.37 -12.11
N ILE A 174 -7.30 18.24 -11.90
CA ILE A 174 -7.66 17.27 -10.88
C ILE A 174 -6.79 17.48 -9.66
N TYR A 175 -7.40 17.91 -8.56
CA TYR A 175 -6.76 18.09 -7.27
C TYR A 175 -7.15 16.98 -6.32
N LYS A 176 -6.22 16.52 -5.47
CA LYS A 176 -6.47 15.43 -4.53
C LYS A 176 -6.07 15.84 -3.13
N ALA A 177 -6.91 15.51 -2.17
CA ALA A 177 -6.59 15.60 -0.74
C ALA A 177 -6.41 14.20 -0.16
N ILE A 178 -5.36 14.01 0.64
CA ILE A 178 -5.05 12.75 1.30
C ILE A 178 -5.08 12.99 2.80
N GLY A 179 -5.73 12.11 3.54
CA GLY A 179 -5.78 12.14 4.98
C GLY A 179 -5.57 10.74 5.56
N ALA A 180 -4.94 10.66 6.73
CA ALA A 180 -4.67 9.40 7.40
C ALA A 180 -5.96 8.68 7.85
N LYS A 181 -7.02 9.43 8.16
CA LYS A 181 -8.27 8.88 8.71
C LYS A 181 -9.49 9.34 7.93
N LYS A 182 -10.37 8.40 7.62
CA LYS A 182 -11.67 8.67 6.99
C LYS A 182 -12.73 9.07 8.02
N LYS A 183 -12.71 8.41 9.20
CA LYS A 183 -13.68 8.63 10.29
C LYS A 183 -13.00 9.35 11.44
N GLU A 184 -13.77 10.21 12.10
CA GLU A 184 -13.35 10.85 13.34
C GLU A 184 -13.24 9.79 14.44
N ASP A 185 -12.13 9.83 15.16
CA ASP A 185 -11.98 9.14 16.43
C ASP A 185 -11.64 10.18 17.51
N SER A 186 -11.58 9.78 18.77
CA SER A 186 -11.26 10.63 19.91
C SER A 186 -9.89 11.32 19.83
N ALA A 187 -9.07 10.98 18.84
CA ALA A 187 -7.67 11.39 18.79
C ALA A 187 -7.28 12.20 17.54
N GLY A 188 -8.18 12.50 16.58
CA GLY A 188 -7.71 13.21 15.40
C GLY A 188 -8.72 13.70 14.39
N LEU A 189 -8.25 14.63 13.58
CA LEU A 189 -8.97 15.24 12.47
C LEU A 189 -9.12 14.24 11.30
N LYS A 190 -10.26 14.30 10.63
CA LYS A 190 -10.57 13.55 9.40
C LYS A 190 -10.59 14.51 8.20
N ILE A 191 -10.60 13.99 6.99
CA ILE A 191 -10.73 14.83 5.78
C ILE A 191 -11.95 15.75 5.86
N GLY A 192 -13.10 15.26 6.31
CA GLY A 192 -14.31 16.06 6.49
C GLY A 192 -14.21 17.21 7.51
N SER A 193 -13.19 17.21 8.37
CA SER A 193 -12.92 18.35 9.26
C SER A 193 -12.36 19.57 8.52
N TYR A 194 -11.75 19.34 7.35
CA TYR A 194 -11.17 20.38 6.49
C TYR A 194 -12.10 20.79 5.35
N TRP A 195 -13.13 19.99 5.08
CA TRP A 195 -14.01 20.17 3.95
C TRP A 195 -15.40 19.65 4.26
N ASP A 196 -16.33 20.55 4.56
CA ASP A 196 -17.70 20.23 4.98
C ASP A 196 -18.51 19.49 3.91
N GLU A 197 -18.22 19.74 2.63
CA GLU A 197 -18.87 19.06 1.51
C GLU A 197 -18.32 17.64 1.23
N PHE A 198 -17.32 17.19 2.01
CA PHE A 198 -16.76 15.86 1.82
C PHE A 198 -17.76 14.76 2.19
N ASP A 199 -18.29 14.08 1.20
CA ASP A 199 -19.11 12.89 1.39
C ASP A 199 -18.24 11.62 1.57
N GLY A 200 -17.95 11.32 2.84
CA GLY A 200 -17.24 10.10 3.21
C GLY A 200 -18.02 8.80 2.98
N SER A 201 -19.32 8.89 2.70
CA SER A 201 -20.22 7.76 2.43
C SER A 201 -20.20 7.35 0.95
N ALA A 202 -19.69 8.20 0.06
CA ALA A 202 -19.57 7.89 -1.35
C ALA A 202 -18.71 6.62 -1.51
N LYS A 203 -19.37 5.47 -1.50
CA LYS A 203 -18.76 4.21 -1.92
C LYS A 203 -18.42 4.41 -3.40
N LYS A 204 -17.13 4.33 -3.77
CA LYS A 204 -16.81 3.87 -5.09
C LYS A 204 -17.63 2.59 -5.27
N LYS A 205 -18.63 2.61 -6.13
CA LYS A 205 -19.16 1.37 -6.68
C LYS A 205 -17.96 0.72 -7.39
N SER A 206 -17.30 -0.22 -6.73
CA SER A 206 -16.45 -1.14 -7.46
C SER A 206 -17.45 -1.89 -8.35
N GLU A 207 -17.33 -1.77 -9.64
CA GLU A 207 -18.07 -2.59 -10.62
C GLU A 207 -17.82 -4.09 -10.41
N TYR A 208 -16.84 -4.43 -9.56
CA TYR A 208 -16.46 -5.78 -9.18
C TYR A 208 -16.48 -5.88 -7.66
N SER A 209 -17.62 -6.22 -7.08
CA SER A 209 -17.62 -6.77 -5.73
C SER A 209 -17.28 -8.27 -5.84
N TYR A 210 -16.48 -8.79 -4.91
CA TYR A 210 -16.21 -10.22 -4.80
C TYR A 210 -17.51 -11.06 -4.82
N TRP A 211 -18.57 -10.55 -4.22
CA TRP A 211 -19.91 -11.16 -4.22
C TRP A 211 -20.60 -11.15 -5.57
N ALA A 212 -20.41 -10.12 -6.40
CA ALA A 212 -20.94 -10.10 -7.75
C ALA A 212 -20.23 -11.14 -8.65
N LEU A 213 -18.95 -11.40 -8.41
CA LEU A 213 -18.22 -12.45 -9.12
C LEU A 213 -18.66 -13.86 -8.67
N VAL A 214 -19.01 -14.05 -7.40
CA VAL A 214 -19.53 -15.32 -6.88
C VAL A 214 -20.94 -15.59 -7.43
N ASP A 215 -21.79 -14.55 -7.51
CA ASP A 215 -23.15 -14.67 -8.06
C ASP A 215 -23.17 -14.92 -9.59
N GLU A 216 -22.07 -14.62 -10.32
CA GLU A 216 -21.95 -14.94 -11.75
C GLU A 216 -21.45 -16.38 -12.02
N ILE A 217 -20.86 -17.03 -11.01
CA ILE A 217 -20.27 -18.38 -11.16
C ILE A 217 -21.23 -19.49 -10.67
N VAL A 218 -22.28 -19.14 -9.92
CA VAL A 218 -23.32 -20.02 -9.41
C VAL A 218 -24.57 -19.90 -10.27
#